data_da0ea0a1d15a3c760dfdfe188e4facbf
#
_entry.id   da0ea0a1d15a3c760dfdfe188e4facbf
#
_cell.length_a   1.000
_cell.length_b   1.000
_cell.length_c   1.000
_cell.angle_alpha   90.00
_cell.angle_beta   90.00
_cell.angle_gamma   90.00
#
_symmetry.space_group_name_H-M   'P 1'
#
loop_
_entity.id
_entity.type
_entity.pdbx_description
1 polymer ?
#
loop_
_entity_poly.entity_id
_entity_poly.type
_entity_poly.pdbx_seq_one_letter_code
_entity_poly.pdbx_strand_id
1 'polypeptide(L)'
;FSAIKRTYHYYVHRDKDPFLRMYSCELHYDLDFALMNEAAQYLLQVSDFGAFCKSHTDVKTTLCDVTEAKWVQVSDHAWYFVISANRFLRNMVRAVVGTLIEVGRHRMTLEQFRDVVAGKNRSDAGESMPGHALFLERVEYAPESMQYNINEGL
;
A
#
# COMPACT_ATOMS: atom_id res chain seq x y z
N PHE A 1 -12.08 -12.97 -16.99
CA PHE A 1 -11.73 -13.61 -15.72
C PHE A 1 -11.43 -12.56 -14.68
N SER A 2 -11.91 -12.77 -13.45
CA SER A 2 -11.67 -11.87 -12.35
C SER A 2 -10.33 -12.15 -11.70
N ALA A 3 -9.56 -11.11 -11.43
CA ALA A 3 -8.35 -11.23 -10.65
C ALA A 3 -8.70 -11.56 -9.20
N ILE A 4 -7.94 -12.47 -8.57
CA ILE A 4 -8.10 -12.83 -7.16
C ILE A 4 -7.08 -12.12 -6.28
N LYS A 5 -6.03 -11.55 -6.88
CA LYS A 5 -4.96 -10.87 -6.15
C LYS A 5 -4.20 -9.93 -7.07
N ARG A 6 -3.86 -8.75 -6.56
CA ARG A 6 -2.99 -7.80 -7.23
C ARG A 6 -1.85 -7.42 -6.31
N THR A 7 -0.70 -7.13 -6.89
CA THR A 7 0.51 -6.71 -6.17
C THR A 7 1.00 -5.39 -6.76
N TYR A 8 1.19 -4.40 -5.90
CA TYR A 8 1.73 -3.10 -6.27
C TYR A 8 3.08 -2.88 -5.61
N HIS A 9 3.95 -2.15 -6.33
CA HIS A 9 5.18 -1.60 -5.76
C HIS A 9 5.08 -0.09 -5.77
N TYR A 10 5.57 0.53 -4.69
CA TYR A 10 5.74 1.98 -4.61
C TYR A 10 7.22 2.28 -4.33
N TYR A 11 7.85 3.03 -5.24
CA TYR A 11 9.29 3.28 -5.20
C TYR A 11 9.62 4.60 -4.53
N VAL A 12 10.60 4.61 -3.63
CA VAL A 12 11.13 5.80 -2.98
C VAL A 12 12.65 5.78 -3.02
N HIS A 13 13.26 6.97 -3.08
CA HIS A 13 14.71 7.10 -3.02
C HIS A 13 15.10 8.37 -2.27
N ARG A 14 16.32 8.36 -1.74
CA ARG A 14 16.99 9.53 -1.18
C ARG A 14 17.99 10.03 -2.20
N ASP A 15 18.38 11.26 -2.06
CA ASP A 15 19.35 11.93 -2.93
C ASP A 15 18.83 12.09 -4.36
N LYS A 16 19.29 13.14 -5.01
CA LYS A 16 18.91 13.40 -6.40
C LYS A 16 19.47 12.32 -7.32
N ASP A 17 18.60 11.70 -8.07
CA ASP A 17 18.97 10.72 -9.09
C ASP A 17 18.09 10.97 -10.32
N PRO A 18 18.65 11.57 -11.38
CA PRO A 18 17.87 11.90 -12.56
C PRO A 18 17.30 10.67 -13.26
N PHE A 19 17.88 9.48 -13.05
CA PHE A 19 17.37 8.24 -13.63
C PHE A 19 16.16 7.71 -12.87
N LEU A 20 16.07 7.97 -11.57
CA LEU A 20 14.99 7.46 -10.72
C LEU A 20 13.80 8.40 -10.63
N ARG A 21 13.99 9.70 -10.82
CA ARG A 21 12.94 10.70 -10.55
C ARG A 21 11.62 10.47 -11.31
N MET A 22 11.66 9.77 -12.45
CA MET A 22 10.47 9.49 -13.26
C MET A 22 9.65 8.31 -12.73
N TYR A 23 10.28 7.43 -11.94
CA TYR A 23 9.71 6.16 -11.51
C TYR A 23 9.67 5.99 -10.00
N SER A 24 10.25 6.93 -9.27
CA SER A 24 10.44 6.83 -7.83
C SER A 24 10.21 8.20 -7.19
N CYS A 25 9.70 8.21 -5.98
CA CYS A 25 9.48 9.44 -5.24
C CYS A 25 10.75 9.82 -4.47
N GLU A 26 11.28 11.00 -4.73
CA GLU A 26 12.44 11.52 -4.02
C GLU A 26 12.03 12.03 -2.64
N LEU A 27 12.71 11.56 -1.60
CA LEU A 27 12.47 11.96 -0.22
C LEU A 27 13.73 12.60 0.36
N HIS A 28 13.55 13.67 1.13
CA HIS A 28 14.66 14.50 1.63
C HIS A 28 14.92 14.33 3.12
N TYR A 29 14.41 13.25 3.72
CA TYR A 29 14.54 13.00 5.16
C TYR A 29 14.87 11.53 5.41
N ASP A 30 15.45 11.27 6.56
CA ASP A 30 15.74 9.91 6.99
C ASP A 30 14.46 9.19 7.38
N LEU A 31 14.40 7.91 7.04
CA LEU A 31 13.27 7.05 7.36
C LEU A 31 13.73 5.85 8.18
N ASP A 32 12.96 5.54 9.21
CA ASP A 32 13.14 4.35 10.03
C ASP A 32 12.38 3.18 9.38
N PHE A 33 13.05 2.47 8.48
CA PHE A 33 12.42 1.37 7.74
C PHE A 33 12.07 0.19 8.64
N ALA A 34 12.81 -0.05 9.70
CA ALA A 34 12.45 -1.11 10.65
C ALA A 34 11.09 -0.82 11.29
N LEU A 35 10.88 0.42 11.71
CA LEU A 35 9.62 0.84 12.30
C LEU A 35 8.49 0.84 11.26
N MET A 36 8.77 1.27 10.04
CA MET A 36 7.81 1.24 8.94
C MET A 36 7.37 -0.19 8.61
N ASN A 37 8.29 -1.16 8.69
CA ASN A 37 7.97 -2.56 8.49
C ASN A 37 7.11 -3.13 9.62
N GLU A 38 7.33 -2.72 10.87
CA GLU A 38 6.45 -3.12 11.97
C GLU A 38 5.02 -2.61 11.74
N ALA A 39 4.87 -1.35 11.33
CA ALA A 39 3.57 -0.80 11.01
C ALA A 39 2.93 -1.52 9.83
N ALA A 40 3.70 -1.82 8.78
CA ALA A 40 3.21 -2.52 7.60
C ALA A 40 2.72 -3.94 7.96
N GLN A 41 3.42 -4.64 8.84
CA GLN A 41 3.01 -5.97 9.27
C GLN A 41 1.66 -5.97 9.97
N TYR A 42 1.34 -4.91 10.69
CA TYR A 42 0.02 -4.77 11.31
C TYR A 42 -1.11 -4.81 10.27
N LEU A 43 -0.87 -4.33 9.05
CA LEU A 43 -1.88 -4.31 8.00
C LEU A 43 -2.36 -5.71 7.60
N LEU A 44 -1.57 -6.75 7.86
CA LEU A 44 -1.95 -8.14 7.57
C LEU A 44 -3.10 -8.61 8.49
N GLN A 45 -3.32 -7.94 9.61
CA GLN A 45 -4.38 -8.24 10.57
C GLN A 45 -5.61 -7.35 10.39
N VAL A 46 -5.53 -6.35 9.52
CA VAL A 46 -6.58 -5.37 9.30
C VAL A 46 -7.52 -5.86 8.21
N SER A 47 -8.82 -5.67 8.41
CA SER A 47 -9.84 -5.99 7.41
C SER A 47 -10.42 -4.74 6.77
N ASP A 48 -10.62 -3.66 7.54
CA ASP A 48 -11.24 -2.44 7.06
C ASP A 48 -10.18 -1.36 6.80
N PHE A 49 -10.04 -0.99 5.53
CA PHE A 49 -9.06 -0.01 5.07
C PHE A 49 -9.68 1.35 4.76
N GLY A 50 -10.81 1.67 5.39
CA GLY A 50 -11.52 2.94 5.19
C GLY A 50 -10.68 4.18 5.45
N ALA A 51 -9.70 4.10 6.38
CA ALA A 51 -8.78 5.19 6.66
C ALA A 51 -7.92 5.58 5.45
N PHE A 52 -7.77 4.68 4.48
CA PHE A 52 -6.92 4.87 3.30
C PHE A 52 -7.72 5.04 2.01
N CYS A 53 -9.03 5.17 2.11
CA CYS A 53 -9.91 5.33 0.95
C CYS A 53 -10.22 6.81 0.74
N LYS A 54 -9.92 7.31 -0.45
CA LYS A 54 -10.15 8.72 -0.79
C LYS A 54 -11.62 9.11 -0.84
N SER A 55 -12.48 8.18 -1.27
CA SER A 55 -13.91 8.42 -1.37
C SER A 55 -14.66 7.16 -0.98
N HIS A 56 -15.66 7.31 -0.14
CA HIS A 56 -16.50 6.21 0.32
C HIS A 56 -17.82 6.13 -0.44
N THR A 57 -18.11 7.09 -1.31
CA THR A 57 -19.42 7.24 -1.96
C THR A 57 -19.72 6.18 -3.01
N ASP A 58 -18.67 5.68 -3.69
CA ASP A 58 -18.80 4.74 -4.81
C ASP A 58 -18.45 3.31 -4.43
N VAL A 59 -18.16 3.04 -3.16
CA VAL A 59 -17.79 1.70 -2.71
C VAL A 59 -18.84 1.13 -1.78
N LYS A 60 -19.18 -0.15 -1.97
CA LYS A 60 -20.11 -0.86 -1.11
C LYS A 60 -19.47 -1.27 0.20
N THR A 61 -18.15 -1.48 0.20
CA THR A 61 -17.40 -1.90 1.36
C THR A 61 -15.96 -1.42 1.26
N THR A 62 -15.34 -1.16 2.41
CA THR A 62 -13.93 -0.80 2.52
C THR A 62 -13.09 -1.98 3.01
N LEU A 63 -13.63 -3.19 2.93
CA LEU A 63 -12.92 -4.40 3.34
C LEU A 63 -11.97 -4.87 2.25
N CYS A 64 -10.74 -5.17 2.65
CA CYS A 64 -9.69 -5.74 1.81
C CYS A 64 -8.96 -6.80 2.60
N ASP A 65 -8.42 -7.79 1.91
CA ASP A 65 -7.58 -8.82 2.51
C ASP A 65 -6.16 -8.64 2.00
N VAL A 66 -5.33 -8.01 2.83
CA VAL A 66 -3.92 -7.76 2.53
C VAL A 66 -3.10 -8.95 2.97
N THR A 67 -2.37 -9.54 2.04
CA THR A 67 -1.58 -10.77 2.27
C THR A 67 -0.08 -10.51 2.32
N GLU A 68 0.37 -9.36 1.84
CA GLU A 68 1.78 -8.96 1.88
C GLU A 68 1.87 -7.44 2.01
N ALA A 69 2.74 -6.97 2.90
CA ALA A 69 3.00 -5.55 3.08
C ALA A 69 4.37 -5.37 3.73
N LYS A 70 5.36 -4.93 2.95
CA LYS A 70 6.72 -4.76 3.48
C LYS A 70 7.55 -3.81 2.61
N TRP A 71 8.57 -3.23 3.23
CA TRP A 71 9.58 -2.43 2.56
C TRP A 71 10.78 -3.29 2.20
N VAL A 72 11.29 -3.13 0.99
CA VAL A 72 12.45 -3.86 0.46
C VAL A 72 13.51 -2.83 0.03
N GLN A 73 14.72 -3.02 0.51
CA GLN A 73 15.86 -2.17 0.11
C GLN A 73 16.44 -2.67 -1.22
N VAL A 74 16.60 -1.76 -2.16
CA VAL A 74 17.18 -2.06 -3.48
C VAL A 74 18.65 -1.67 -3.53
N SER A 75 18.99 -0.52 -2.92
CA SER A 75 20.36 0.00 -2.85
C SER A 75 20.51 0.84 -1.59
N ASP A 76 21.68 1.47 -1.40
CA ASP A 76 21.92 2.30 -0.21
C ASP A 76 20.95 3.48 -0.10
N HIS A 77 20.34 3.88 -1.20
CA HIS A 77 19.47 5.07 -1.23
C HIS A 77 18.11 4.82 -1.91
N ALA A 78 17.76 3.58 -2.19
CA ALA A 78 16.49 3.27 -2.87
C ALA A 78 15.79 2.07 -2.23
N TRP A 79 14.47 2.17 -2.11
CA TRP A 79 13.58 1.15 -1.53
C TRP A 79 12.29 1.08 -2.32
N TYR A 80 11.56 -0.01 -2.15
CA TYR A 80 10.16 -0.04 -2.57
C TYR A 80 9.29 -0.69 -1.50
N PHE A 81 8.04 -0.27 -1.46
CA PHE A 81 6.99 -0.89 -0.66
C PHE A 81 6.24 -1.85 -1.55
N VAL A 82 6.12 -3.12 -1.14
CA VAL A 82 5.32 -4.11 -1.83
C VAL A 82 4.07 -4.41 -1.02
N ILE A 83 2.91 -4.38 -1.68
CA ILE A 83 1.64 -4.70 -1.05
C ILE A 83 0.79 -5.55 -2.00
N SER A 84 0.24 -6.63 -1.45
CA SER A 84 -0.63 -7.55 -2.19
C SER A 84 -1.95 -7.66 -1.46
N ALA A 85 -3.05 -7.66 -2.21
CA ALA A 85 -4.39 -7.81 -1.65
C ALA A 85 -5.35 -8.39 -2.68
N ASN A 86 -6.48 -8.91 -2.21
CA ASN A 86 -7.57 -9.39 -3.07
C ASN A 86 -8.23 -8.25 -3.85
N ARG A 87 -8.24 -7.04 -3.29
CA ARG A 87 -8.74 -5.83 -3.94
C ARG A 87 -8.09 -4.61 -3.29
N PHE A 88 -8.14 -3.48 -4.00
CA PHE A 88 -7.66 -2.20 -3.50
C PHE A 88 -8.74 -1.14 -3.64
N LEU A 89 -8.83 -0.26 -2.64
CA LEU A 89 -9.68 0.90 -2.68
C LEU A 89 -9.00 2.01 -3.46
N ARG A 90 -9.79 2.97 -3.93
CA ARG A 90 -9.27 4.14 -4.64
C ARG A 90 -8.26 4.87 -3.76
N ASN A 91 -7.07 5.12 -4.30
CA ASN A 91 -5.98 5.85 -3.66
C ASN A 91 -5.36 5.12 -2.45
N MET A 92 -5.75 3.88 -2.20
CA MET A 92 -5.36 3.15 -0.99
C MET A 92 -3.85 2.99 -0.83
N VAL A 93 -3.15 2.50 -1.84
CA VAL A 93 -1.70 2.27 -1.73
C VAL A 93 -0.95 3.57 -1.46
N ARG A 94 -1.31 4.63 -2.17
CA ARG A 94 -0.69 5.94 -2.01
C ARG A 94 -0.91 6.51 -0.60
N ALA A 95 -2.09 6.30 -0.03
CA ALA A 95 -2.42 6.73 1.33
C ALA A 95 -1.71 5.88 2.39
N VAL A 96 -1.63 4.57 2.17
CA VAL A 96 -0.89 3.66 3.06
C VAL A 96 0.59 4.07 3.11
N VAL A 97 1.21 4.26 1.95
CA VAL A 97 2.63 4.65 1.89
C VAL A 97 2.85 5.99 2.59
N GLY A 98 2.01 7.00 2.33
CA GLY A 98 2.12 8.30 2.98
C GLY A 98 2.03 8.21 4.50
N THR A 99 1.16 7.35 5.00
CA THR A 99 1.00 7.13 6.45
C THR A 99 2.20 6.39 7.04
N LEU A 100 2.71 5.37 6.35
CA LEU A 100 3.92 4.66 6.77
C LEU A 100 5.14 5.60 6.82
N ILE A 101 5.23 6.54 5.89
CA ILE A 101 6.31 7.54 5.90
C ILE A 101 6.22 8.43 7.16
N GLU A 102 5.02 8.81 7.59
CA GLU A 102 4.86 9.54 8.86
C GLU A 102 5.39 8.73 10.04
N VAL A 103 5.18 7.41 10.04
CA VAL A 103 5.76 6.51 11.04
C VAL A 103 7.29 6.50 10.94
N GLY A 104 7.82 6.36 9.73
CA GLY A 104 9.27 6.33 9.48
C GLY A 104 9.98 7.61 9.84
N ARG A 105 9.30 8.76 9.78
CA ARG A 105 9.82 10.06 10.20
C ARG A 105 9.70 10.29 11.70
N HIS A 106 9.16 9.33 12.45
CA HIS A 106 8.88 9.45 13.89
C HIS A 106 7.85 10.55 14.21
N ARG A 107 6.95 10.86 13.26
CA ARG A 107 5.86 11.82 13.44
C ARG A 107 4.57 11.14 13.85
N MET A 108 4.52 9.82 13.75
CA MET A 108 3.41 8.98 14.17
C MET A 108 3.98 7.74 14.84
N THR A 109 3.51 7.42 16.05
CA THR A 109 3.93 6.19 16.75
C THR A 109 3.18 4.99 16.17
N LEU A 110 3.65 3.77 16.48
CA LEU A 110 2.93 2.55 16.10
C LEU A 110 1.52 2.52 16.69
N GLU A 111 1.37 2.97 17.93
CA GLU A 111 0.07 3.04 18.58
C GLU A 111 -0.86 4.02 17.85
N GLN A 112 -0.35 5.20 17.50
CA GLN A 112 -1.10 6.19 16.74
C GLN A 112 -1.47 5.65 15.35
N PHE A 113 -0.58 4.90 14.71
CA PHE A 113 -0.85 4.27 13.43
C PHE A 113 -2.04 3.30 13.54
N ARG A 114 -2.04 2.46 14.57
CA ARG A 114 -3.16 1.53 14.81
C ARG A 114 -4.46 2.27 15.07
N ASP A 115 -4.41 3.36 15.83
CA ASP A 115 -5.59 4.20 16.10
C ASP A 115 -6.14 4.84 14.83
N VAL A 116 -5.26 5.31 13.93
CA VAL A 116 -5.66 5.86 12.63
C VAL A 116 -6.38 4.80 11.80
N VAL A 117 -5.82 3.60 11.72
CA VAL A 117 -6.43 2.49 10.98
C VAL A 117 -7.80 2.13 11.57
N ALA A 118 -7.89 2.02 12.89
CA ALA A 118 -9.14 1.68 13.57
C ALA A 118 -10.20 2.77 13.43
N GLY A 119 -9.79 4.02 13.37
CA GLY A 119 -10.69 5.18 13.26
C GLY A 119 -11.36 5.32 11.90
N LYS A 120 -10.80 4.71 10.86
CA LYS A 120 -11.34 4.68 9.50
C LYS A 120 -11.59 6.07 8.89
N ASN A 121 -10.91 7.09 9.39
CA ASN A 121 -11.05 8.47 8.93
C ASN A 121 -9.84 8.84 8.07
N ARG A 122 -10.08 9.16 6.79
CA ARG A 122 -9.01 9.50 5.86
C ARG A 122 -8.18 10.71 6.31
N SER A 123 -8.80 11.67 6.97
CA SER A 123 -8.11 12.89 7.41
C SER A 123 -7.08 12.65 8.52
N ASP A 124 -7.19 11.53 9.26
CA ASP A 124 -6.24 11.19 10.31
C ASP A 124 -5.02 10.46 9.78
N ALA A 125 -5.13 9.87 8.59
CA ALA A 125 -4.01 9.21 7.90
C ALA A 125 -3.10 10.26 7.25
N GLY A 126 -1.91 9.82 6.85
CA GLY A 126 -0.96 10.67 6.13
C GLY A 126 -1.46 11.08 4.75
N GLU A 127 -0.89 12.12 4.20
CA GLU A 127 -1.19 12.55 2.84
C GLU A 127 -0.80 11.47 1.82
N SER A 128 -1.60 11.36 0.76
CA SER A 128 -1.31 10.41 -0.30
C SER A 128 -0.03 10.78 -1.04
N MET A 129 0.80 9.80 -1.30
CA MET A 129 2.03 9.97 -2.07
C MET A 129 1.72 10.19 -3.56
N PRO A 130 2.64 10.86 -4.29
CA PRO A 130 2.47 11.05 -5.74
C PRO A 130 2.32 9.73 -6.49
N GLY A 131 1.47 9.73 -7.53
CA GLY A 131 1.13 8.51 -8.25
C GLY A 131 2.19 8.01 -9.23
N HIS A 132 3.17 8.84 -9.62
CA HIS A 132 4.17 8.47 -10.63
C HIS A 132 5.09 7.32 -10.21
N ALA A 133 5.19 7.03 -8.93
CA ALA A 133 6.04 5.98 -8.38
C ALA A 133 5.29 4.69 -8.04
N LEU A 134 3.99 4.64 -8.34
CA LEU A 134 3.14 3.48 -8.08
C LEU A 134 3.00 2.63 -9.33
N PHE A 135 3.31 1.33 -9.21
CA PHE A 135 3.25 0.40 -10.34
C PHE A 135 2.53 -0.89 -9.95
N LEU A 136 1.63 -1.33 -10.84
CA LEU A 136 1.03 -2.66 -10.75
C LEU A 136 2.06 -3.68 -11.25
N GLU A 137 2.54 -4.55 -10.36
CA GLU A 137 3.62 -5.50 -10.66
C GLU A 137 3.09 -6.87 -11.06
N ARG A 138 1.98 -7.29 -10.47
CA ARG A 138 1.43 -8.62 -10.71
C ARG A 138 -0.07 -8.65 -10.52
N VAL A 139 -0.72 -9.42 -11.39
CA VAL A 139 -2.14 -9.77 -11.26
C VAL A 139 -2.22 -11.28 -11.28
N GLU A 140 -2.85 -11.87 -10.27
CA GLU A 140 -3.06 -13.29 -10.18
C GLU A 140 -4.54 -13.59 -10.37
N TYR A 141 -4.83 -14.60 -11.16
CA TYR A 141 -6.18 -15.04 -11.48
C TYR A 141 -6.48 -16.36 -10.78
N ALA A 142 -7.76 -16.70 -10.71
CA ALA A 142 -8.18 -17.97 -10.15
C ALA A 142 -7.49 -19.13 -10.86
N PRO A 143 -7.16 -20.23 -10.17
CA PRO A 143 -6.62 -21.43 -10.80
C PRO A 143 -7.51 -21.88 -11.96
N GLU A 144 -6.91 -22.52 -12.98
CA GLU A 144 -7.62 -22.94 -14.19
C GLU A 144 -8.88 -23.75 -13.89
N SER A 145 -8.81 -24.67 -12.93
CA SER A 145 -9.97 -25.48 -12.53
C SER A 145 -11.11 -24.63 -11.96
N MET A 146 -10.80 -23.59 -11.23
CA MET A 146 -11.80 -22.66 -10.69
C MET A 146 -12.36 -21.74 -11.77
N GLN A 147 -11.51 -21.32 -12.72
CA GLN A 147 -11.92 -20.51 -13.86
C GLN A 147 -12.92 -21.28 -14.73
N TYR A 148 -12.66 -22.56 -14.94
CA TYR A 148 -13.53 -23.45 -15.70
C TYR A 148 -14.91 -23.53 -15.05
N ASN A 149 -14.96 -23.76 -13.74
CA ASN A 149 -16.21 -23.83 -13.00
C ASN A 149 -17.01 -22.52 -13.05
N ILE A 150 -16.33 -21.39 -12.98
CA ILE A 150 -16.96 -20.07 -13.11
C ILE A 150 -17.59 -19.92 -14.50
N ASN A 151 -16.91 -20.35 -15.54
CA ASN A 151 -17.41 -20.26 -16.91
C ASN A 151 -18.60 -21.16 -17.15
N GLU A 152 -18.62 -22.35 -16.56
CA GLU A 152 -19.76 -23.26 -16.65
C GLU A 152 -20.99 -22.70 -15.95
N GLY A 153 -20.81 -21.91 -14.93
CA GLY A 153 -21.88 -21.26 -14.20
C GLY A 153 -22.58 -20.13 -14.97
N LEU A 154 -21.99 -19.74 -16.08
CA LEU A 154 -22.53 -18.70 -16.93
C LEU A 154 -23.43 -19.30 -18.03
#